data_61ab30895344aa4aaf01a1ecba9fe32d
#
_entry.id   61ab30895344aa4aaf01a1ecba9fe32d
#
_cell.length_a   1.000
_cell.length_b   1.000
_cell.length_c   1.000
_cell.angle_alpha   90.00
_cell.angle_beta   90.00
_cell.angle_gamma   90.00
#
_symmetry.space_group_name_H-M   'P 1'
#
loop_
_entity.id
_entity.type
_entity.pdbx_description
1 polymer ?
#
loop_
_entity_poly.entity_id
_entity_poly.type
_entity_poly.pdbx_seq_one_letter_code
_entity_poly.pdbx_strand_id
1 'polypeptide(L)'
;MVPTFLALEVGASALFVVAAWLALRRGRLPFLELVSAATFGLLLEQGNQIIFETYEYSPDFALAIDRAPIVIGLTWALIIAGATRITDALGVRRRYAPVVDSILAISLDLAFDAVAIRMGLWTWRDIGPEQGWFGVPAGNFYAWLFVTWSFSLVTRWLRDPSQRRVAL
;
A
#
# COMPACT_ATOMS: atom_id res chain seq x y z
N MET A 1 -10.12 -9.04 21.39
CA MET A 1 -9.12 -8.28 20.59
C MET A 1 -7.73 -8.70 21.06
N VAL A 2 -6.92 -9.21 20.17
CA VAL A 2 -5.56 -9.64 20.48
C VAL A 2 -4.67 -8.39 20.62
N PRO A 3 -3.88 -8.23 21.70
CA PRO A 3 -3.09 -7.02 21.96
C PRO A 3 -2.17 -6.63 20.80
N THR A 4 -1.66 -7.62 20.06
CA THR A 4 -0.78 -7.41 18.89
C THR A 4 -1.51 -6.70 17.75
N PHE A 5 -2.75 -7.06 17.44
CA PHE A 5 -3.55 -6.42 16.41
C PHE A 5 -3.83 -4.95 16.75
N LEU A 6 -4.25 -4.69 17.98
CA LEU A 6 -4.47 -3.32 18.46
C LEU A 6 -3.18 -2.48 18.37
N ALA A 7 -2.05 -3.03 18.77
CA ALA A 7 -0.76 -2.33 18.67
C ALA A 7 -0.39 -1.99 17.22
N LEU A 8 -0.63 -2.90 16.28
CA LEU A 8 -0.42 -2.66 14.84
C LEU A 8 -1.34 -1.58 14.31
N GLU A 9 -2.65 -1.66 14.62
CA GLU A 9 -3.63 -0.66 14.17
C GLU A 9 -3.34 0.72 14.73
N VAL A 10 -3.03 0.83 16.02
CA VAL A 10 -2.66 2.10 16.66
C VAL A 10 -1.34 2.64 16.09
N GLY A 11 -0.33 1.79 15.94
CA GLY A 11 0.97 2.16 15.41
C GLY A 11 0.89 2.67 13.95
N ALA A 12 0.24 1.93 13.07
CA ALA A 12 0.08 2.33 11.68
C ALA A 12 -0.80 3.59 11.53
N SER A 13 -1.87 3.70 12.33
CA SER A 13 -2.71 4.90 12.36
C SER A 13 -1.95 6.13 12.84
N ALA A 14 -1.14 6.00 13.89
CA ALA A 14 -0.29 7.07 14.39
C ALA A 14 0.73 7.52 13.34
N LEU A 15 1.39 6.56 12.68
CA LEU A 15 2.33 6.85 11.57
C LEU A 15 1.63 7.57 10.42
N PHE A 16 0.42 7.14 10.06
CA PHE A 16 -0.36 7.81 9.02
C PHE A 16 -0.72 9.25 9.40
N VAL A 17 -1.15 9.49 10.64
CA VAL A 17 -1.46 10.84 11.13
C VAL A 17 -0.22 11.74 11.07
N VAL A 18 0.95 11.23 11.49
CA VAL A 18 2.22 11.96 11.37
C VAL A 18 2.55 12.24 9.91
N ALA A 19 2.42 11.25 9.03
CA ALA A 19 2.68 11.41 7.60
C ALA A 19 1.71 12.43 6.97
N ALA A 20 0.43 12.42 7.34
CA ALA A 20 -0.58 13.36 6.88
C ALA A 20 -0.28 14.79 7.35
N TRP A 21 0.10 14.96 8.60
CA TRP A 21 0.53 16.25 9.14
C TRP A 21 1.76 16.80 8.40
N LEU A 22 2.77 15.97 8.19
CA LEU A 22 3.98 16.34 7.42
C LEU A 22 3.65 16.66 5.96
N ALA A 23 2.72 15.93 5.35
CA ALA A 23 2.26 16.18 3.99
C ALA A 23 1.52 17.52 3.88
N LEU A 24 0.62 17.82 4.82
CA LEU A 24 -0.08 19.13 4.91
C LEU A 24 0.90 20.29 5.05
N ARG A 25 1.96 20.14 5.84
CA ARG A 25 3.00 21.18 5.99
C ARG A 25 3.78 21.44 4.69
N ARG A 26 3.81 20.49 3.76
CA ARG A 26 4.43 20.61 2.44
C ARG A 26 3.47 21.15 1.38
N GLY A 27 2.16 21.16 1.66
CA GLY A 27 1.12 21.66 0.80
C GLY A 27 -0.06 20.70 0.63
N ARG A 28 -1.10 21.21 -0.05
CA ARG A 28 -2.34 20.42 -0.27
C ARG A 28 -2.12 19.19 -1.15
N LEU A 29 -1.30 19.32 -2.19
CA LEU A 29 -1.10 18.23 -3.15
C LEU A 29 -0.46 16.98 -2.50
N PRO A 30 0.65 17.07 -1.74
CA PRO A 30 1.19 15.90 -1.03
C PRO A 30 0.21 15.26 -0.05
N PHE A 31 -0.65 16.04 0.60
CA PHE A 31 -1.68 15.52 1.48
C PHE A 31 -2.76 14.75 0.70
N LEU A 32 -3.26 15.32 -0.41
CA LEU A 32 -4.24 14.66 -1.26
C LEU A 32 -3.71 13.37 -1.86
N GLU A 33 -2.44 13.33 -2.26
CA GLU A 33 -1.79 12.11 -2.74
C GLU A 33 -1.75 11.02 -1.67
N LEU A 34 -1.40 11.37 -0.43
CA LEU A 34 -1.38 10.43 0.69
C LEU A 34 -2.79 9.87 0.98
N VAL A 35 -3.80 10.74 1.04
CA VAL A 35 -5.19 10.33 1.26
C VAL A 35 -5.71 9.49 0.08
N SER A 36 -5.38 9.89 -1.16
CA SER A 36 -5.74 9.11 -2.35
C SER A 36 -5.11 7.73 -2.34
N ALA A 37 -3.85 7.60 -1.87
CA ALA A 37 -3.19 6.31 -1.74
C ALA A 37 -3.88 5.42 -0.69
N ALA A 38 -4.31 5.98 0.45
CA ALA A 38 -5.06 5.25 1.47
C ALA A 38 -6.42 4.77 0.94
N THR A 39 -7.15 5.66 0.28
CA THR A 39 -8.46 5.32 -0.32
C THR A 39 -8.30 4.28 -1.42
N PHE A 40 -7.31 4.45 -2.29
CA PHE A 40 -7.02 3.52 -3.38
C PHE A 40 -6.66 2.13 -2.84
N GLY A 41 -5.75 2.06 -1.85
CA GLY A 41 -5.38 0.81 -1.19
C GLY A 41 -6.59 0.12 -0.56
N LEU A 42 -7.43 0.85 0.17
CA LEU A 42 -8.63 0.29 0.79
C LEU A 42 -9.64 -0.24 -0.25
N LEU A 43 -9.86 0.50 -1.34
CA LEU A 43 -10.75 0.06 -2.44
C LEU A 43 -10.19 -1.16 -3.17
N LEU A 44 -8.88 -1.23 -3.35
CA LEU A 44 -8.20 -2.37 -3.94
C LEU A 44 -8.40 -3.64 -3.09
N GLU A 45 -8.18 -3.52 -1.78
CA GLU A 45 -8.37 -4.60 -0.82
C GLU A 45 -9.83 -5.07 -0.78
N GLN A 46 -10.75 -4.12 -0.70
CA GLN A 46 -12.18 -4.42 -0.74
C GLN A 46 -12.59 -5.11 -2.05
N GLY A 47 -12.07 -4.63 -3.19
CA GLY A 47 -12.30 -5.24 -4.49
C GLY A 47 -11.75 -6.67 -4.55
N ASN A 48 -10.57 -6.92 -4.01
CA ASN A 48 -9.98 -8.26 -3.92
C ASN A 48 -10.87 -9.20 -3.08
N GLN A 49 -11.31 -8.74 -1.91
CA GLN A 49 -12.16 -9.53 -1.00
C GLN A 49 -13.53 -9.89 -1.59
N ILE A 50 -14.06 -9.07 -2.50
CA ILE A 50 -15.38 -9.29 -3.12
C ILE A 50 -15.29 -10.07 -4.44
N ILE A 51 -14.27 -9.77 -5.26
CA ILE A 51 -14.21 -10.25 -6.65
C ILE A 51 -13.36 -11.52 -6.77
N PHE A 52 -12.19 -11.53 -6.11
CA PHE A 52 -11.22 -12.61 -6.28
C PHE A 52 -11.18 -13.57 -5.10
N GLU A 53 -11.52 -13.11 -3.91
CA GLU A 53 -11.55 -13.92 -2.67
C GLU A 53 -10.28 -14.75 -2.43
N THR A 54 -9.11 -14.21 -2.80
CA THR A 54 -7.84 -14.94 -2.79
C THR A 54 -7.28 -15.15 -1.38
N TYR A 55 -7.65 -14.30 -0.43
CA TYR A 55 -7.28 -14.38 0.99
C TYR A 55 -8.37 -13.80 1.88
N GLU A 56 -8.26 -14.04 3.16
CA GLU A 56 -9.18 -13.52 4.19
C GLU A 56 -8.40 -12.81 5.28
N TYR A 57 -8.86 -11.63 5.68
CA TYR A 57 -8.33 -10.92 6.84
C TYR A 57 -8.84 -11.57 8.14
N SER A 58 -8.00 -11.50 9.17
CA SER A 58 -8.39 -11.92 10.51
C SER A 58 -9.58 -11.09 11.02
N PRO A 59 -10.56 -11.71 11.70
CA PRO A 59 -11.65 -11.00 12.34
C PRO A 59 -11.21 -10.18 13.57
N ASP A 60 -9.95 -10.30 14.00
CA ASP A 60 -9.39 -9.59 15.16
C ASP A 60 -9.06 -8.13 14.89
N PHE A 61 -9.11 -7.66 13.65
CA PHE A 61 -9.00 -6.23 13.34
C PHE A 61 -10.18 -5.45 13.94
N ALA A 62 -9.88 -4.33 14.61
CA ALA A 62 -10.89 -3.55 15.33
C ALA A 62 -11.77 -2.71 14.40
N LEU A 63 -11.19 -2.21 13.29
CA LEU A 63 -11.88 -1.33 12.34
C LEU A 63 -11.74 -1.86 10.94
N ALA A 64 -12.87 -2.20 10.32
CA ALA A 64 -12.95 -2.62 8.93
C ALA A 64 -14.11 -1.93 8.21
N ILE A 65 -13.98 -1.76 6.89
CA ILE A 65 -15.09 -1.44 5.99
C ILE A 65 -15.43 -2.75 5.29
N ASP A 66 -16.58 -3.31 5.65
CA ASP A 66 -17.00 -4.65 5.24
C ASP A 66 -15.91 -5.69 5.56
N ARG A 67 -15.13 -6.14 4.58
CA ARG A 67 -14.09 -7.17 4.75
C ARG A 67 -12.67 -6.62 4.83
N ALA A 68 -12.45 -5.36 4.47
CA ALA A 68 -11.12 -4.77 4.43
C ALA A 68 -10.82 -3.93 5.68
N PRO A 69 -9.78 -4.27 6.47
CA PRO A 69 -9.38 -3.46 7.62
C PRO A 69 -8.89 -2.08 7.17
N ILE A 70 -9.37 -1.02 7.83
CA ILE A 70 -9.01 0.37 7.50
C ILE A 70 -7.48 0.57 7.56
N VAL A 71 -6.83 -0.03 8.55
CA VAL A 71 -5.38 0.07 8.74
C VAL A 71 -4.58 -0.40 7.52
N ILE A 72 -5.10 -1.35 6.75
CA ILE A 72 -4.42 -1.84 5.55
C ILE A 72 -4.37 -0.75 4.47
N GLY A 73 -5.47 -0.01 4.26
CA GLY A 73 -5.45 1.17 3.37
C GLY A 73 -4.48 2.25 3.84
N LEU A 74 -4.38 2.49 5.16
CA LEU A 74 -3.40 3.43 5.71
C LEU A 74 -1.96 2.95 5.47
N THR A 75 -1.72 1.65 5.60
CA THR A 75 -0.40 1.03 5.36
C THR A 75 -0.01 1.14 3.88
N TRP A 76 -0.94 0.89 2.95
CA TRP A 76 -0.73 1.13 1.52
C TRP A 76 -0.23 2.56 1.25
N ALA A 77 -0.88 3.55 1.85
CA ALA A 77 -0.47 4.95 1.70
C ALA A 77 0.94 5.22 2.23
N LEU A 78 1.29 4.66 3.39
CA LEU A 78 2.61 4.81 3.99
C LEU A 78 3.71 4.18 3.12
N ILE A 79 3.46 2.99 2.57
CA ILE A 79 4.40 2.28 1.71
C ILE A 79 4.62 3.05 0.40
N ILE A 80 3.54 3.43 -0.28
CA ILE A 80 3.61 4.19 -1.54
C ILE A 80 4.30 5.54 -1.32
N ALA A 81 3.92 6.29 -0.27
CA ALA A 81 4.53 7.58 0.03
C ALA A 81 6.00 7.43 0.42
N GLY A 82 6.36 6.38 1.15
CA GLY A 82 7.75 6.06 1.51
C GLY A 82 8.60 5.76 0.28
N ALA A 83 8.14 4.85 -0.57
CA ALA A 83 8.82 4.48 -1.82
C ALA A 83 9.03 5.71 -2.71
N THR A 84 7.97 6.50 -2.95
CA THR A 84 8.04 7.72 -3.76
C THR A 84 9.05 8.73 -3.21
N ARG A 85 9.10 8.93 -1.89
CA ARG A 85 10.04 9.86 -1.26
C ARG A 85 11.48 9.40 -1.35
N ILE A 86 11.73 8.10 -1.18
CA ILE A 86 13.06 7.51 -1.34
C ILE A 86 13.55 7.70 -2.78
N THR A 87 12.71 7.36 -3.75
CA THR A 87 13.01 7.52 -5.18
C THR A 87 13.33 8.97 -5.55
N ASP A 88 12.53 9.92 -5.03
CA ASP A 88 12.75 11.35 -5.26
C ASP A 88 14.06 11.84 -4.60
N ALA A 89 14.36 11.37 -3.37
CA ALA A 89 15.60 11.70 -2.67
C ALA A 89 16.86 11.13 -3.35
N LEU A 90 16.73 9.98 -4.00
CA LEU A 90 17.80 9.37 -4.80
C LEU A 90 18.02 10.08 -6.16
N GLY A 91 17.19 11.06 -6.50
CA GLY A 91 17.28 11.78 -7.76
C GLY A 91 17.02 10.92 -9.01
N VAL A 92 16.23 9.88 -8.88
CA VAL A 92 15.90 8.98 -9.99
C VAL A 92 15.18 9.76 -11.09
N ARG A 93 15.64 9.59 -12.34
CA ARG A 93 14.99 10.23 -13.48
C ARG A 93 13.51 9.86 -13.54
N ARG A 94 12.65 10.86 -13.73
CA ARG A 94 11.18 10.74 -13.66
C ARG A 94 10.60 9.55 -14.43
N ARG A 95 11.12 9.27 -15.63
CA ARG A 95 10.65 8.16 -16.47
C ARG A 95 10.86 6.77 -15.84
N TYR A 96 11.83 6.63 -14.94
CA TYR A 96 12.15 5.37 -14.25
C TYR A 96 11.57 5.33 -12.83
N ALA A 97 11.16 6.48 -12.29
CA ALA A 97 10.70 6.60 -10.92
C ALA A 97 9.55 5.65 -10.57
N PRO A 98 8.50 5.47 -11.42
CA PRO A 98 7.43 4.50 -11.09
C PRO A 98 7.92 3.06 -10.96
N VAL A 99 8.91 2.67 -11.73
CA VAL A 99 9.52 1.33 -11.64
C VAL A 99 10.31 1.18 -10.34
N VAL A 100 11.09 2.20 -9.97
CA VAL A 100 11.86 2.18 -8.72
C VAL A 100 10.92 2.19 -7.51
N ASP A 101 9.85 2.99 -7.54
CA ASP A 101 8.82 3.00 -6.50
C ASP A 101 8.22 1.60 -6.28
N SER A 102 7.91 0.88 -7.38
CA SER A 102 7.37 -0.48 -7.32
C SER A 102 8.38 -1.49 -6.76
N ILE A 103 9.64 -1.38 -7.17
CA ILE A 103 10.70 -2.27 -6.66
C ILE A 103 10.91 -2.05 -5.16
N LEU A 104 10.87 -0.80 -4.68
CA LEU A 104 10.96 -0.50 -3.26
C LEU A 104 9.76 -1.04 -2.48
N ALA A 105 8.55 -0.89 -3.01
CA ALA A 105 7.34 -1.40 -2.38
C ALA A 105 7.35 -2.92 -2.28
N ILE A 106 7.66 -3.63 -3.38
CA ILE A 106 7.72 -5.10 -3.38
C ILE A 106 8.86 -5.63 -2.50
N SER A 107 9.99 -4.91 -2.41
CA SER A 107 11.10 -5.31 -1.54
C SER A 107 10.69 -5.32 -0.06
N LEU A 108 9.81 -4.40 0.34
CA LEU A 108 9.21 -4.39 1.67
C LEU A 108 8.19 -5.52 1.82
N ASP A 109 7.33 -5.72 0.81
CA ASP A 109 6.26 -6.71 0.81
C ASP A 109 6.78 -8.16 0.90
N LEU A 110 7.91 -8.46 0.28
CA LEU A 110 8.58 -9.76 0.40
C LEU A 110 8.83 -10.20 1.86
N ALA A 111 9.07 -9.26 2.76
CA ALA A 111 9.23 -9.56 4.17
C ALA A 111 7.91 -9.36 4.94
N PHE A 112 7.16 -8.31 4.61
CA PHE A 112 5.95 -7.92 5.32
C PHE A 112 4.87 -8.99 5.25
N ASP A 113 4.51 -9.47 4.05
CA ASP A 113 3.49 -10.50 3.86
C ASP A 113 3.87 -11.82 4.54
N ALA A 114 5.13 -12.25 4.38
CA ALA A 114 5.62 -13.48 5.01
C ALA A 114 5.53 -13.43 6.55
N VAL A 115 5.72 -12.27 7.16
CA VAL A 115 5.56 -12.07 8.61
C VAL A 115 4.08 -11.98 8.97
N ALA A 116 3.31 -11.23 8.21
CA ALA A 116 1.90 -10.96 8.48
C ALA A 116 1.04 -12.23 8.51
N ILE A 117 1.25 -13.16 7.56
CA ILE A 117 0.55 -14.45 7.57
C ILE A 117 0.94 -15.32 8.77
N ARG A 118 2.20 -15.28 9.22
CA ARG A 118 2.64 -15.99 10.45
C ARG A 118 2.08 -15.37 11.72
N MET A 119 1.79 -14.08 11.70
CA MET A 119 1.09 -13.39 12.78
C MET A 119 -0.44 -13.59 12.72
N GLY A 120 -0.95 -14.25 11.66
CA GLY A 120 -2.37 -14.48 11.47
C GLY A 120 -3.16 -13.23 11.10
N LEU A 121 -2.52 -12.21 10.48
CA LEU A 121 -3.19 -10.99 10.05
C LEU A 121 -4.14 -11.27 8.86
N TRP A 122 -3.74 -12.18 7.99
CA TRP A 122 -4.57 -12.77 6.91
C TRP A 122 -4.11 -14.17 6.55
N THR A 123 -4.95 -14.88 5.82
CA THR A 123 -4.69 -16.25 5.36
C THR A 123 -5.01 -16.35 3.88
N TRP A 124 -4.07 -16.84 3.09
CA TRP A 124 -4.28 -17.15 1.67
C TRP A 124 -5.10 -18.45 1.53
N ARG A 125 -6.07 -18.48 0.59
CA ARG A 125 -6.99 -19.63 0.46
C ARG A 125 -6.36 -20.83 -0.22
N ASP A 126 -5.66 -20.64 -1.33
CA ASP A 126 -5.23 -21.71 -2.22
C ASP A 126 -3.75 -22.05 -2.13
N ILE A 127 -3.10 -21.68 -1.02
CA ILE A 127 -1.66 -21.92 -0.83
C ILE A 127 -1.35 -22.35 0.62
N GLY A 128 -0.54 -23.39 0.74
CA GLY A 128 -0.05 -23.84 2.05
C GLY A 128 1.11 -22.96 2.56
N PRO A 129 1.35 -22.96 3.88
CA PRO A 129 2.33 -22.10 4.53
C PRO A 129 3.78 -22.28 4.06
N GLU A 130 4.09 -23.45 3.47
CA GLU A 130 5.41 -23.77 2.93
C GLU A 130 5.50 -23.64 1.40
N GLN A 131 4.40 -23.22 0.75
CA GLN A 131 4.34 -23.04 -0.70
C GLN A 131 4.60 -21.58 -1.08
N GLY A 132 4.98 -21.34 -2.34
CA GLY A 132 5.29 -19.99 -2.81
C GLY A 132 6.46 -19.37 -2.06
N TRP A 133 6.38 -18.07 -1.81
CA TRP A 133 7.37 -17.35 -1.01
C TRP A 133 6.93 -17.33 0.45
N PHE A 134 7.36 -18.31 1.23
CA PHE A 134 7.00 -18.44 2.64
C PHE A 134 5.48 -18.40 2.90
N GLY A 135 4.69 -19.05 2.04
CA GLY A 135 3.23 -19.07 2.13
C GLY A 135 2.53 -17.91 1.39
N VAL A 136 3.27 -17.08 0.68
CA VAL A 136 2.72 -15.98 -0.13
C VAL A 136 2.74 -16.38 -1.61
N PRO A 137 1.61 -16.29 -2.34
CA PRO A 137 1.56 -16.64 -3.76
C PRO A 137 2.30 -15.60 -4.61
N ALA A 138 2.96 -16.05 -5.67
CA ALA A 138 3.68 -15.17 -6.59
C ALA A 138 2.80 -14.07 -7.20
N GLY A 139 1.49 -14.36 -7.39
CA GLY A 139 0.51 -13.40 -7.88
C GLY A 139 0.41 -12.13 -7.03
N ASN A 140 0.60 -12.24 -5.72
CA ASN A 140 0.64 -11.10 -4.82
C ASN A 140 1.73 -10.09 -5.21
N PHE A 141 2.93 -10.57 -5.46
CA PHE A 141 4.06 -9.70 -5.82
C PHE A 141 3.88 -9.00 -7.17
N TYR A 142 3.25 -9.68 -8.14
CA TYR A 142 2.87 -9.05 -9.41
C TYR A 142 1.81 -7.96 -9.19
N ALA A 143 0.83 -8.21 -8.31
CA ALA A 143 -0.18 -7.21 -7.96
C ALA A 143 0.46 -5.99 -7.30
N TRP A 144 1.35 -6.17 -6.33
CA TRP A 144 2.09 -5.09 -5.67
C TRP A 144 2.90 -4.24 -6.66
N LEU A 145 3.64 -4.92 -7.55
CA LEU A 145 4.43 -4.25 -8.58
C LEU A 145 3.56 -3.40 -9.50
N PHE A 146 2.49 -3.98 -10.02
CA PHE A 146 1.59 -3.29 -10.95
C PHE A 146 0.81 -2.15 -10.29
N VAL A 147 0.29 -2.38 -9.09
CA VAL A 147 -0.49 -1.40 -8.32
C VAL A 147 0.36 -0.19 -7.97
N THR A 148 1.54 -0.40 -7.39
CA THR A 148 2.44 0.70 -7.02
C THR A 148 2.95 1.45 -8.25
N TRP A 149 3.31 0.73 -9.31
CA TRP A 149 3.74 1.33 -10.57
C TRP A 149 2.64 2.22 -11.17
N SER A 150 1.41 1.73 -11.27
CA SER A 150 0.29 2.47 -11.86
C SER A 150 -0.04 3.72 -11.02
N PHE A 151 -0.13 3.58 -9.70
CA PHE A 151 -0.41 4.71 -8.82
C PHE A 151 0.69 5.77 -8.91
N SER A 152 1.96 5.36 -8.88
CA SER A 152 3.10 6.27 -9.02
C SER A 152 3.10 6.97 -10.38
N LEU A 153 2.86 6.23 -11.46
CA LEU A 153 2.80 6.79 -12.81
C LEU A 153 1.75 7.90 -12.90
N VAL A 154 0.52 7.62 -12.43
CA VAL A 154 -0.60 8.58 -12.47
C VAL A 154 -0.31 9.80 -11.60
N THR A 155 0.14 9.61 -10.37
CA THR A 155 0.41 10.74 -9.46
C THR A 155 1.56 11.61 -9.96
N ARG A 156 2.64 11.01 -10.47
CA ARG A 156 3.75 11.75 -11.07
C ARG A 156 3.34 12.48 -12.35
N TRP A 157 2.44 11.89 -13.15
CA TRP A 157 1.87 12.57 -14.31
C TRP A 157 1.02 13.77 -13.88
N LEU A 158 0.17 13.62 -12.87
CA LEU A 158 -0.66 14.71 -12.33
C LEU A 158 0.16 15.86 -11.73
N ARG A 159 1.34 15.60 -11.21
CA ARG A 159 2.26 16.63 -10.70
C ARG A 159 2.88 17.48 -11.80
N ASP A 160 2.88 17.01 -13.07
CA ASP A 160 3.54 17.69 -14.17
C ASP A 160 2.63 18.74 -14.82
N PRO A 161 2.94 20.04 -14.65
CA PRO A 161 2.15 21.10 -15.28
C PRO A 161 2.20 21.07 -16.83
N SER A 162 3.27 20.53 -17.42
CA SER A 162 3.43 20.44 -18.87
C SER A 162 2.47 19.44 -19.52
N GLN A 163 2.19 18.34 -18.83
CA GLN A 163 1.27 17.32 -19.32
C GLN A 163 -0.20 17.74 -19.23
N ARG A 164 -0.53 18.64 -18.31
CA ARG A 164 -1.90 19.19 -18.21
C ARG A 164 -2.31 20.06 -19.38
N ARG A 165 -1.33 20.65 -20.11
CA ARG A 165 -1.60 21.52 -21.27
C ARG A 165 -1.88 20.76 -22.57
N VAL A 166 -1.58 19.46 -22.61
CA VAL A 166 -1.79 18.62 -23.80
C VAL A 166 -3.14 17.90 -23.75
N ALA A 167 -3.80 17.85 -22.57
CA ALA A 167 -5.07 17.17 -22.35
C ALA A 167 -6.31 18.10 -22.35
N LEU A 168 -6.13 19.40 -22.62
CA LEU A 168 -7.17 20.41 -22.87
C LEU A 168 -7.12 20.89 -24.31
#